data_695ae8e949985a0c92b8271f3650d53d
#
_entry.id   695ae8e949985a0c92b8271f3650d53d
#
_cell.length_a   1.000
_cell.length_b   1.000
_cell.length_c   1.000
_cell.angle_alpha   90.00
_cell.angle_beta   90.00
_cell.angle_gamma   90.00
#
_symmetry.space_group_name_H-M   'P 1'
#
loop_
_entity.id
_entity.type
_entity.pdbx_description
1 polymer ?
#
loop_
_entity_poly.entity_id
_entity_poly.type
_entity_poly.pdbx_seq_one_letter_code
_entity_poly.pdbx_strand_id
1 'polypeptide(L)'
;MRLAFLLVLLPLAPASALAGPTDIARVDDYIDAPRALFGRTRAELERRLGAPTTERRRADGVTLSWPGLQVALSPSERVAGVVVYAAGRALPHGLDVGTPRSRVEAVLGEPVETTDERWFYRDADGFPNSVEFFFRDGRVTRIEWRFWAE
;
A
#
# COMPACT_ATOMS: atom_id res chain seq x y z
N MET A 1 -51.90 -35.97 -16.42
CA MET A 1 -50.50 -35.95 -16.90
C MET A 1 -49.92 -34.58 -16.56
N ARG A 2 -49.14 -34.48 -15.49
CA ARG A 2 -48.52 -33.21 -15.06
C ARG A 2 -47.06 -33.25 -15.44
N LEU A 3 -46.65 -32.40 -16.42
CA LEU A 3 -45.23 -32.19 -16.75
C LEU A 3 -44.60 -31.32 -15.66
N ALA A 4 -43.64 -31.88 -14.95
CA ALA A 4 -42.77 -31.13 -14.07
C ALA A 4 -41.59 -30.56 -14.87
N PHE A 5 -41.52 -29.24 -15.01
CA PHE A 5 -40.32 -28.56 -15.55
C PHE A 5 -39.28 -28.52 -14.49
N LEU A 6 -38.19 -29.24 -14.70
CA LEU A 6 -37.00 -29.21 -13.86
C LEU A 6 -36.13 -28.01 -14.31
N LEU A 7 -36.15 -26.93 -13.51
CA LEU A 7 -35.28 -25.76 -13.74
C LEU A 7 -33.89 -26.10 -13.24
N VAL A 8 -32.98 -26.40 -14.16
CA VAL A 8 -31.54 -26.59 -13.81
C VAL A 8 -30.90 -25.21 -13.68
N LEU A 9 -30.68 -24.77 -12.42
CA LEU A 9 -29.82 -23.64 -12.16
C LEU A 9 -28.35 -24.06 -12.39
N LEU A 10 -27.76 -23.59 -13.48
CA LEU A 10 -26.30 -23.62 -13.64
C LEU A 10 -25.69 -22.62 -12.66
N PRO A 11 -24.66 -23.03 -11.87
CA PRO A 11 -23.90 -22.08 -11.08
C PRO A 11 -23.10 -21.19 -12.04
N LEU A 12 -23.36 -19.88 -11.97
CA LEU A 12 -22.52 -18.88 -12.61
C LEU A 12 -21.16 -18.92 -11.86
N ALA A 13 -20.15 -19.51 -12.46
CA ALA A 13 -18.78 -19.40 -11.98
C ALA A 13 -18.38 -17.91 -11.97
N PRO A 14 -17.76 -17.38 -10.89
CA PRO A 14 -17.25 -16.03 -10.92
C PRO A 14 -16.20 -15.95 -12.03
N ALA A 15 -16.43 -15.09 -13.01
CA ALA A 15 -15.41 -14.75 -13.99
C ALA A 15 -14.23 -14.17 -13.20
N SER A 16 -13.13 -14.92 -13.12
CA SER A 16 -11.85 -14.38 -12.68
C SER A 16 -11.50 -13.28 -13.68
N ALA A 17 -11.69 -12.04 -13.28
CA ALA A 17 -11.19 -10.91 -14.05
C ALA A 17 -9.69 -11.12 -14.15
N LEU A 18 -9.19 -11.36 -15.37
CA LEU A 18 -7.76 -11.38 -15.62
C LEU A 18 -7.20 -10.04 -15.17
N ALA A 19 -6.16 -10.07 -14.33
CA ALA A 19 -5.44 -8.87 -13.91
C ALA A 19 -5.09 -8.07 -15.16
N GLY A 20 -5.46 -6.81 -15.17
CA GLY A 20 -5.04 -5.89 -16.22
C GLY A 20 -3.56 -5.57 -16.09
N PRO A 21 -2.93 -5.05 -17.16
CA PRO A 21 -1.55 -4.60 -17.07
C PRO A 21 -1.38 -3.57 -15.95
N THR A 22 -0.18 -3.47 -15.39
CA THR A 22 0.16 -2.48 -14.36
C THR A 22 -0.20 -1.06 -14.82
N ASP A 23 -0.96 -0.34 -14.02
CA ASP A 23 -1.24 1.07 -14.26
C ASP A 23 -0.10 1.91 -13.66
N ILE A 24 0.90 2.17 -14.48
CA ILE A 24 2.15 2.86 -14.09
C ILE A 24 1.85 4.21 -13.44
N ALA A 25 0.97 5.02 -14.04
CA ALA A 25 0.67 6.35 -13.52
C ALA A 25 0.04 6.31 -12.12
N ARG A 26 -0.84 5.35 -11.87
CA ARG A 26 -1.43 5.16 -10.54
C ARG A 26 -0.45 4.58 -9.54
N VAL A 27 0.44 3.68 -9.98
CA VAL A 27 1.50 3.14 -9.13
C VAL A 27 2.44 4.25 -8.68
N ASP A 28 2.92 5.09 -9.60
CA ASP A 28 3.82 6.21 -9.28
C ASP A 28 3.15 7.23 -8.35
N ASP A 29 1.89 7.60 -8.63
CA ASP A 29 1.09 8.47 -7.76
C ASP A 29 0.93 7.86 -6.35
N TYR A 30 0.69 6.57 -6.26
CA TYR A 30 0.57 5.88 -4.98
C TYR A 30 1.90 5.75 -4.22
N ILE A 31 3.01 5.57 -4.94
CA ILE A 31 4.36 5.54 -4.35
C ILE A 31 4.72 6.90 -3.76
N ASP A 32 4.40 8.00 -4.44
CA ASP A 32 4.72 9.35 -3.97
C ASP A 32 3.75 9.88 -2.89
N ALA A 33 2.60 9.27 -2.73
CA ALA A 33 1.53 9.72 -1.84
C ALA A 33 1.98 9.99 -0.39
N PRO A 34 2.76 9.14 0.29
CA PRO A 34 3.17 9.40 1.68
C PRO A 34 3.99 10.66 1.84
N ARG A 35 4.84 10.99 0.85
CA ARG A 35 5.64 12.23 0.88
C ARG A 35 4.76 13.47 0.72
N ALA A 36 3.71 13.37 -0.09
CA ALA A 36 2.73 14.44 -0.25
C ALA A 36 1.85 14.61 1.00
N LEU A 37 1.42 13.49 1.63
CA LEU A 37 0.53 13.50 2.80
C LEU A 37 1.27 13.85 4.09
N PHE A 38 2.41 13.22 4.34
CA PHE A 38 3.10 13.29 5.63
C PHE A 38 4.30 14.24 5.62
N GLY A 39 4.93 14.45 4.48
CA GLY A 39 6.13 15.26 4.32
C GLY A 39 7.36 14.44 3.92
N ARG A 40 8.45 15.17 3.63
CA ARG A 40 9.73 14.60 3.15
C ARG A 40 10.85 14.66 4.19
N THR A 41 10.65 15.45 5.24
CA THR A 41 11.62 15.68 6.30
C THR A 41 10.99 15.52 7.67
N ARG A 42 11.82 15.32 8.69
CA ARG A 42 11.37 15.27 10.09
C ARG A 42 10.51 16.48 10.47
N ALA A 43 10.97 17.66 10.14
CA ALA A 43 10.25 18.91 10.47
C ALA A 43 8.87 18.99 9.84
N GLU A 44 8.73 18.51 8.60
CA GLU A 44 7.43 18.44 7.91
C GLU A 44 6.50 17.40 8.54
N LEU A 45 7.02 16.22 8.90
CA LEU A 45 6.27 15.19 9.60
C LEU A 45 5.69 15.71 10.91
N GLU A 46 6.53 16.28 11.77
CA GLU A 46 6.12 16.79 13.07
C GLU A 46 5.13 17.96 12.97
N ARG A 47 5.29 18.82 11.96
CA ARG A 47 4.34 19.90 11.69
C ARG A 47 2.96 19.38 11.26
N ARG A 48 2.89 18.27 10.51
CA ARG A 48 1.63 17.71 9.98
C ARG A 48 0.97 16.71 10.93
N LEU A 49 1.76 15.92 11.64
CA LEU A 49 1.30 14.79 12.46
C LEU A 49 1.39 15.06 13.97
N GLY A 50 2.06 16.15 14.36
CA GLY A 50 2.43 16.41 15.75
C GLY A 50 3.65 15.60 16.18
N ALA A 51 4.01 15.69 17.47
CA ALA A 51 5.11 14.93 18.03
C ALA A 51 4.87 13.41 17.91
N PRO A 52 5.91 12.62 17.56
CA PRO A 52 5.79 11.17 17.53
C PRO A 52 5.56 10.60 18.93
N THR A 53 4.82 9.50 19.01
CA THR A 53 4.57 8.78 20.26
C THR A 53 5.84 8.09 20.76
N THR A 54 6.65 7.59 19.83
CA THR A 54 7.96 6.98 20.13
C THR A 54 8.99 7.32 19.08
N GLU A 55 10.25 7.37 19.52
CA GLU A 55 11.42 7.54 18.66
C GLU A 55 12.43 6.43 18.96
N ARG A 56 12.92 5.75 17.94
CA ARG A 56 13.94 4.72 18.03
C ARG A 56 15.10 5.06 17.12
N ARG A 57 16.27 5.34 17.71
CA ARG A 57 17.51 5.60 16.96
C ARG A 57 18.24 4.29 16.68
N ARG A 58 18.84 4.21 15.49
CA ARG A 58 19.73 3.15 15.03
C ARG A 58 20.92 3.77 14.32
N ALA A 59 21.92 2.94 13.97
CA ALA A 59 23.10 3.43 13.24
C ALA A 59 22.78 3.99 11.85
N ASP A 60 21.73 3.48 11.21
CA ASP A 60 21.27 3.80 9.86
C ASP A 60 20.16 4.86 9.81
N GLY A 61 19.76 5.40 10.95
CA GLY A 61 18.73 6.44 11.01
C GLY A 61 17.83 6.39 12.22
N VAL A 62 16.64 6.94 12.07
CA VAL A 62 15.66 7.06 13.15
C VAL A 62 14.30 6.54 12.67
N THR A 63 13.62 5.78 13.50
CA THR A 63 12.21 5.43 13.29
C THR A 63 11.32 6.23 14.25
N LEU A 64 10.41 7.00 13.70
CA LEU A 64 9.37 7.73 14.40
C LEU A 64 8.05 6.97 14.30
N SER A 65 7.27 6.93 15.38
CA SER A 65 5.98 6.22 15.39
C SER A 65 4.85 7.10 15.88
N TRP A 66 3.71 6.97 15.23
CA TRP A 66 2.41 7.49 15.62
C TRP A 66 1.39 6.33 15.62
N PRO A 67 0.20 6.48 16.20
CA PRO A 67 -0.82 5.42 16.12
C PRO A 67 -1.09 4.99 14.68
N GLY A 68 -0.87 3.72 14.35
CA GLY A 68 -1.09 3.15 13.03
C GLY A 68 -0.09 3.55 11.93
N LEU A 69 0.99 4.25 12.27
CA LEU A 69 1.97 4.78 11.32
C LEU A 69 3.39 4.73 11.89
N GLN A 70 4.34 4.29 11.09
CA GLN A 70 5.77 4.43 11.36
C GLN A 70 6.47 5.07 10.18
N VAL A 71 7.45 5.91 10.45
CA VAL A 71 8.28 6.57 9.43
C VAL A 71 9.75 6.37 9.77
N ALA A 72 10.49 5.81 8.83
CA ALA A 72 11.94 5.71 8.90
C ALA A 72 12.56 6.95 8.26
N LEU A 73 13.50 7.55 8.98
CA LEU A 73 14.32 8.67 8.50
C LEU A 73 15.75 8.20 8.26
N SER A 74 16.36 8.68 7.19
CA SER A 74 17.79 8.56 6.95
C SER A 74 18.60 9.35 7.98
N PRO A 75 19.93 9.19 8.04
CA PRO A 75 20.81 10.03 8.87
C PRO A 75 20.69 11.52 8.58
N SER A 76 20.32 11.91 7.36
CA SER A 76 20.04 13.29 6.96
C SER A 76 18.62 13.78 7.30
N GLU A 77 17.88 13.05 8.14
CA GLU A 77 16.50 13.33 8.57
C GLU A 77 15.47 13.41 7.43
N ARG A 78 15.74 12.73 6.33
CA ARG A 78 14.79 12.59 5.20
C ARG A 78 13.99 11.29 5.32
N VAL A 79 12.73 11.32 4.88
CA VAL A 79 11.86 10.15 4.86
C VAL A 79 12.43 9.10 3.90
N ALA A 80 12.84 7.97 4.45
CA ALA A 80 13.39 6.82 3.74
C ALA A 80 12.39 5.65 3.66
N GLY A 81 11.39 5.61 4.54
CA GLY A 81 10.35 4.61 4.52
C GLY A 81 9.14 5.02 5.32
N VAL A 82 7.99 4.49 4.95
CA VAL A 82 6.72 4.69 5.64
C VAL A 82 6.02 3.36 5.78
N VAL A 83 5.45 3.07 6.93
CA VAL A 83 4.64 1.88 7.19
C VAL A 83 3.30 2.33 7.75
N VAL A 84 2.22 1.97 7.07
CA VAL A 84 0.85 2.16 7.54
C VAL A 84 0.28 0.80 7.91
N TYR A 85 -0.20 0.65 9.15
CA TYR A 85 -0.79 -0.59 9.68
C TYR A 85 -2.14 -0.39 10.36
N ALA A 86 -2.73 0.81 10.22
CA ALA A 86 -4.11 1.09 10.58
C ALA A 86 -4.77 1.97 9.51
N ALA A 87 -6.04 1.74 9.24
CA ALA A 87 -6.83 2.49 8.29
C ALA A 87 -7.07 3.95 8.72
N GLY A 88 -7.49 4.80 7.77
CA GLY A 88 -7.92 6.17 8.05
C GLY A 88 -6.89 7.24 7.72
N ARG A 89 -5.88 6.92 6.90
CA ARG A 89 -4.84 7.88 6.49
C ARG A 89 -5.14 8.66 5.20
N ALA A 90 -6.35 8.51 4.64
CA ALA A 90 -6.77 9.15 3.39
C ALA A 90 -5.79 8.90 2.23
N LEU A 91 -5.32 7.64 2.12
CA LEU A 91 -4.43 7.24 1.04
C LEU A 91 -5.14 7.31 -0.32
N PRO A 92 -4.40 7.58 -1.43
CA PRO A 92 -4.98 7.73 -2.76
C PRO A 92 -5.77 6.52 -3.21
N HIS A 93 -6.70 6.75 -4.13
CA HIS A 93 -7.51 5.72 -4.78
C HIS A 93 -8.34 4.85 -3.81
N GLY A 94 -8.44 5.23 -2.54
CA GLY A 94 -9.11 4.46 -1.50
C GLY A 94 -8.41 3.14 -1.14
N LEU A 95 -7.12 2.99 -1.47
CA LEU A 95 -6.33 1.83 -1.10
C LEU A 95 -5.73 2.05 0.29
N ASP A 96 -6.24 1.33 1.27
CA ASP A 96 -5.84 1.48 2.68
C ASP A 96 -5.81 0.11 3.36
N VAL A 97 -5.40 0.06 4.61
CA VAL A 97 -5.52 -1.15 5.44
C VAL A 97 -6.99 -1.58 5.47
N GLY A 98 -7.25 -2.86 5.29
CA GLY A 98 -8.59 -3.44 5.16
C GLY A 98 -9.10 -3.55 3.71
N THR A 99 -8.45 -2.93 2.75
CA THR A 99 -8.83 -3.02 1.32
C THR A 99 -8.74 -4.46 0.82
N PRO A 100 -9.75 -4.99 0.13
CA PRO A 100 -9.65 -6.29 -0.50
C PRO A 100 -8.54 -6.35 -1.56
N ARG A 101 -7.84 -7.48 -1.66
CA ARG A 101 -6.79 -7.74 -2.65
C ARG A 101 -7.24 -7.42 -4.08
N SER A 102 -8.46 -7.85 -4.43
CA SER A 102 -9.05 -7.60 -5.75
C SER A 102 -9.19 -6.11 -6.07
N ARG A 103 -9.38 -5.26 -5.07
CA ARG A 103 -9.46 -3.81 -5.27
C ARG A 103 -8.08 -3.21 -5.53
N VAL A 104 -7.03 -3.70 -4.85
CA VAL A 104 -5.65 -3.27 -5.13
C VAL A 104 -5.30 -3.59 -6.58
N GLU A 105 -5.58 -4.81 -7.04
CA GLU A 105 -5.35 -5.25 -8.41
C GLU A 105 -6.18 -4.44 -9.43
N ALA A 106 -7.45 -4.18 -9.15
CA ALA A 106 -8.30 -3.39 -10.04
C ALA A 106 -7.81 -1.94 -10.21
N VAL A 107 -7.12 -1.39 -9.23
CA VAL A 107 -6.62 0.00 -9.24
C VAL A 107 -5.21 0.10 -9.81
N LEU A 108 -4.28 -0.74 -9.34
CA LEU A 108 -2.86 -0.66 -9.67
C LEU A 108 -2.44 -1.63 -10.79
N GLY A 109 -3.29 -2.61 -11.12
CA GLY A 109 -2.96 -3.68 -12.06
C GLY A 109 -2.02 -4.71 -11.46
N GLU A 110 -1.33 -5.45 -12.34
CA GLU A 110 -0.44 -6.55 -11.95
C GLU A 110 0.80 -6.05 -11.19
N PRO A 111 1.14 -6.63 -10.02
CA PRO A 111 2.36 -6.30 -9.30
C PRO A 111 3.61 -6.85 -10.02
N VAL A 112 4.77 -6.23 -9.73
CA VAL A 112 6.07 -6.70 -10.25
C VAL A 112 6.46 -8.06 -9.65
N GLU A 113 6.18 -8.23 -8.36
CA GLU A 113 6.38 -9.48 -7.63
C GLU A 113 5.15 -9.78 -6.78
N THR A 114 4.78 -11.04 -6.71
CA THR A 114 3.63 -11.50 -5.95
C THR A 114 3.94 -12.79 -5.18
N THR A 115 3.44 -12.83 -3.95
CA THR A 115 3.25 -14.04 -3.15
C THR A 115 1.82 -14.02 -2.59
N ASP A 116 1.40 -15.09 -1.93
CA ASP A 116 0.07 -15.15 -1.29
C ASP A 116 -0.16 -14.05 -0.24
N GLU A 117 0.92 -13.60 0.39
CA GLU A 117 0.86 -12.65 1.51
C GLU A 117 1.40 -11.26 1.15
N ARG A 118 2.07 -11.08 -0.01
CA ARG A 118 2.77 -9.85 -0.34
C ARG A 118 2.74 -9.53 -1.83
N TRP A 119 2.41 -8.28 -2.17
CA TRP A 119 2.53 -7.72 -3.52
C TRP A 119 3.46 -6.53 -3.52
N PHE A 120 4.37 -6.51 -4.49
CA PHE A 120 5.39 -5.49 -4.65
C PHE A 120 5.18 -4.71 -5.95
N TYR A 121 5.17 -3.38 -5.83
CA TYR A 121 5.16 -2.43 -6.93
C TYR A 121 6.37 -1.52 -6.80
N ARG A 122 6.93 -1.11 -7.91
CA ARG A 122 8.06 -0.17 -7.96
C ARG A 122 7.78 0.94 -8.96
N ASP A 123 8.48 2.06 -8.77
CA ASP A 123 8.54 3.20 -9.66
C ASP A 123 9.03 2.79 -11.06
N ALA A 124 8.36 3.29 -12.10
CA ALA A 124 8.70 3.00 -13.50
C ALA A 124 9.97 3.74 -13.96
N ASP A 125 10.31 4.86 -13.34
CA ASP A 125 11.45 5.69 -13.71
C ASP A 125 12.82 5.11 -13.30
N GLY A 126 12.82 3.91 -12.72
CA GLY A 126 14.05 3.22 -12.32
C GLY A 126 14.67 3.73 -11.02
N PHE A 127 14.06 4.68 -10.35
CA PHE A 127 14.40 5.01 -8.96
C PHE A 127 13.96 3.87 -8.05
N PRO A 128 14.73 3.52 -7.00
CA PRO A 128 14.39 2.42 -6.12
C PRO A 128 13.25 2.73 -5.15
N ASN A 129 12.28 3.57 -5.56
CA ASN A 129 11.07 3.80 -4.80
C ASN A 129 10.09 2.66 -5.04
N SER A 130 9.44 2.22 -3.98
CA SER A 130 8.54 1.07 -4.04
C SER A 130 7.45 1.13 -3.00
N VAL A 131 6.40 0.34 -3.23
CA VAL A 131 5.37 0.06 -2.24
C VAL A 131 5.08 -1.43 -2.20
N GLU A 132 4.91 -1.95 -0.99
CA GLU A 132 4.53 -3.33 -0.72
C GLU A 132 3.21 -3.38 0.04
N PHE A 133 2.29 -4.20 -0.45
CA PHE A 133 1.04 -4.51 0.24
C PHE A 133 1.17 -5.88 0.89
N PHE A 134 0.88 -5.97 2.17
CA PHE A 134 0.82 -7.22 2.91
C PHE A 134 -0.64 -7.61 3.16
N PHE A 135 -0.95 -8.87 2.91
CA PHE A 135 -2.31 -9.41 2.99
C PHE A 135 -2.43 -10.49 4.05
N ARG A 136 -3.60 -10.54 4.68
CA ARG A 136 -4.10 -11.66 5.47
C ARG A 136 -5.58 -11.82 5.15
N ASP A 137 -6.00 -13.06 4.90
CA ASP A 137 -7.39 -13.39 4.55
C ASP A 137 -7.94 -12.53 3.38
N GLY A 138 -7.09 -12.28 2.38
CA GLY A 138 -7.43 -11.51 1.18
C GLY A 138 -7.59 -10.00 1.38
N ARG A 139 -7.19 -9.46 2.54
CA ARG A 139 -7.27 -8.03 2.85
C ARG A 139 -5.91 -7.46 3.22
N VAL A 140 -5.70 -6.21 2.88
CA VAL A 140 -4.49 -5.46 3.26
C VAL A 140 -4.43 -5.32 4.78
N THR A 141 -3.32 -5.73 5.38
CA THR A 141 -3.04 -5.57 6.81
C THR A 141 -1.97 -4.53 7.08
N ARG A 142 -1.11 -4.28 6.12
CA ARG A 142 0.00 -3.34 6.21
C ARG A 142 0.41 -2.90 4.81
N ILE A 143 0.86 -1.66 4.70
CA ILE A 143 1.41 -1.08 3.48
C ILE A 143 2.75 -0.46 3.84
N GLU A 144 3.81 -0.81 3.08
CA GLU A 144 5.16 -0.30 3.30
C GLU A 144 5.66 0.40 2.05
N TRP A 145 6.15 1.63 2.22
CA TRP A 145 6.86 2.38 1.19
C TRP A 145 8.34 2.45 1.52
N ARG A 146 9.16 2.34 0.50
CA ARG A 146 10.60 2.60 0.58
C ARG A 146 10.98 3.66 -0.42
N PHE A 147 11.81 4.59 0.01
CA PHE A 147 12.27 5.69 -0.79
C PHE A 147 13.78 5.73 -0.82
N TRP A 148 14.32 6.13 -1.96
CA TRP A 148 15.70 6.55 -2.02
C TRP A 148 15.85 7.83 -1.18
N ALA A 149 16.72 7.79 -0.18
CA ALA A 149 17.05 8.92 0.67
C ALA A 149 18.58 9.05 0.70
N GLU A 150 19.08 10.11 0.13
CA GLU A 150 20.48 10.54 0.27
C GLU A 150 20.71 11.25 1.59
#